data_19cfae5060dfef633f4df09423c64565
#
_entry.id   19cfae5060dfef633f4df09423c64565
#
_cell.length_a   1.000
_cell.length_b   1.000
_cell.length_c   1.000
_cell.angle_alpha   90.00
_cell.angle_beta   90.00
_cell.angle_gamma   90.00
#
_symmetry.space_group_name_H-M   'P 1'
#
loop_
_entity.id
_entity.type
_entity.pdbx_description
1 polymer ?
#
loop_
_entity_poly.entity_id
_entity_poly.type
_entity_poly.pdbx_seq_one_letter_code
_entity_poly.pdbx_strand_id
1 'polypeptide(L)' 'MKIYYVALTTNKDIVAKNYSGKRLSLYTKKHEAIKTCVLLNYQWELFFGDGAKEEKPFKVYCVESEPMEVAND' A
#
# COMPACT_ATOMS: atom_id res chain seq x y z
N MET A 1 -14.15 -4.58 10.00
CA MET A 1 -13.23 -5.25 9.03
C MET A 1 -12.00 -4.40 8.83
N LYS A 2 -10.85 -5.03 8.86
CA LYS A 2 -9.59 -4.31 8.67
C LYS A 2 -9.21 -4.30 7.21
N ILE A 3 -8.83 -3.14 6.72
CA ILE A 3 -8.30 -2.97 5.37
C ILE A 3 -6.87 -2.46 5.49
N TYR A 4 -5.96 -3.15 4.85
CA TYR A 4 -4.56 -2.77 4.82
C TYR A 4 -4.26 -2.11 3.48
N TYR A 5 -3.53 -1.03 3.51
CA TYR A 5 -3.17 -0.34 2.28
C TYR A 5 -1.73 0.15 2.34
N VAL A 6 -1.18 0.41 1.18
CA VAL A 6 0.18 0.92 1.05
C VAL A 6 0.09 2.36 0.58
N ALA A 7 0.85 3.22 1.20
CA ALA A 7 0.89 4.64 0.84
C ALA A 7 2.28 5.21 1.14
N LEU A 8 2.55 6.37 0.57
CA LEU A 8 3.75 7.12 0.92
C LEU A 8 3.60 7.66 2.34
N THR A 9 4.68 7.62 3.10
CA THR A 9 4.68 8.14 4.47
C THR A 9 4.40 9.64 4.52
N THR A 10 4.71 10.34 3.44
CA THR A 10 4.47 11.77 3.33
C THR A 10 3.04 12.09 2.92
N ASN A 11 2.29 11.10 2.48
CA ASN A 11 0.92 11.30 2.03
C ASN A 11 0.09 10.03 2.24
N LYS A 12 -0.10 9.68 3.49
CA LYS A 12 -0.78 8.44 3.88
C LYS A 12 -2.26 8.39 3.52
N ASP A 13 -2.84 9.53 3.14
CA ASP A 13 -4.25 9.58 2.75
C ASP A 13 -4.49 9.16 1.30
N ILE A 14 -3.43 9.03 0.54
CA ILE A 14 -3.52 8.61 -0.85
C ILE A 14 -2.95 7.21 -0.99
N VAL A 15 -3.81 6.26 -1.31
CA VAL A 15 -3.41 4.87 -1.49
C VAL A 15 -2.54 4.77 -2.74
N ALA A 16 -1.37 4.14 -2.61
CA ALA A 16 -0.49 3.92 -3.74
C ALA A 16 -1.07 2.88 -4.69
N LYS A 17 -0.70 2.98 -5.96
CA LYS A 17 -1.00 1.91 -6.91
C LYS A 17 -0.06 0.73 -6.66
N ASN A 18 -0.50 -0.47 -7.02
CA ASN A 18 0.32 -1.64 -6.85
C ASN A 18 1.52 -1.62 -7.82
N TYR A 19 2.37 -2.63 -7.75
CA TYR A 19 3.59 -2.70 -8.55
C TYR A 19 3.33 -2.57 -10.05
N SER A 20 2.23 -3.12 -10.54
CA SER A 20 1.90 -3.01 -11.97
C SER A 20 1.31 -1.64 -12.35
N GLY A 21 0.96 -0.83 -11.38
CA GLY A 21 0.34 0.48 -11.61
C GLY A 21 -1.12 0.43 -12.03
N LYS A 22 -1.73 -0.75 -12.01
CA LYS A 22 -3.10 -0.94 -12.51
C LYS A 22 -4.18 -0.90 -11.44
N ARG A 23 -3.85 -1.18 -10.21
CA ARG A 23 -4.81 -1.26 -9.11
C ARG A 23 -4.31 -0.53 -7.88
N LEU A 24 -5.23 -0.06 -7.06
CA LEU A 24 -4.86 0.49 -5.76
C LEU A 24 -4.43 -0.64 -4.83
N SER A 25 -3.46 -0.34 -3.96
CA SER A 25 -2.92 -1.31 -3.00
C SER A 25 -3.81 -1.40 -1.78
N LEU A 26 -4.96 -2.02 -1.94
CA LEU A 26 -5.95 -2.24 -0.88
C LEU A 26 -6.12 -3.75 -0.68
N TYR A 27 -5.92 -4.20 0.54
CA TYR A 27 -5.94 -5.64 0.84
C TYR A 27 -6.67 -5.91 2.14
N THR A 28 -7.33 -7.05 2.22
CA THR A 28 -7.91 -7.54 3.46
C THR A 28 -6.93 -8.37 4.26
N LYS A 29 -5.83 -8.80 3.63
CA LYS A 29 -4.80 -9.60 4.28
C LYS A 29 -3.52 -8.79 4.42
N LYS A 30 -3.04 -8.72 5.65
CA LYS A 30 -1.84 -7.93 5.97
C LYS A 30 -0.62 -8.37 5.16
N HIS A 31 -0.41 -9.67 5.00
CA HIS A 31 0.77 -10.15 4.30
C HIS A 31 0.81 -9.74 2.81
N GLU A 32 -0.36 -9.59 2.19
CA GLU A 32 -0.42 -9.11 0.81
C GLU A 32 -0.03 -7.64 0.71
N ALA A 33 -0.45 -6.84 1.68
CA ALA A 33 -0.06 -5.44 1.74
C ALA A 33 1.44 -5.30 1.97
N ILE A 34 2.01 -6.12 2.86
CA ILE A 34 3.45 -6.11 3.14
C ILE A 34 4.23 -6.48 1.88
N LYS A 35 3.80 -7.49 1.16
CA LYS A 35 4.44 -7.91 -0.08
C LYS A 35 4.45 -6.79 -1.12
N THR A 36 3.32 -6.13 -1.30
CA THR A 36 3.23 -5.00 -2.22
C THR A 36 4.11 -3.84 -1.78
N CYS A 37 4.14 -3.56 -0.48
CA CYS A 37 4.98 -2.50 0.07
C CYS A 37 6.46 -2.75 -0.21
N VAL A 38 6.92 -3.98 -0.03
CA VAL A 38 8.31 -4.37 -0.33
C VAL A 38 8.63 -4.15 -1.79
N LEU A 39 7.72 -4.54 -2.68
CA LEU A 39 7.91 -4.37 -4.12
C LEU A 39 7.95 -2.90 -4.53
N LEU A 40 7.09 -2.08 -3.94
CA LEU A 40 7.07 -0.65 -4.25
C LEU A 40 8.32 0.06 -3.74
N ASN A 41 8.81 -0.31 -2.56
CA ASN A 41 10.06 0.24 -2.05
C ASN A 41 11.26 -0.19 -2.91
N TYR A 42 11.26 -1.42 -3.39
CA TYR A 42 12.27 -1.92 -4.30
C TYR A 42 12.25 -1.15 -5.63
N GLN A 43 11.05 -0.92 -6.17
CA GLN A 43 10.90 -0.15 -7.39
C GLN A 43 11.40 1.28 -7.22
N TRP A 44 11.12 1.90 -6.08
CA TRP A 44 11.61 3.23 -5.74
C TRP A 44 13.15 3.26 -5.76
N GLU A 45 13.75 2.24 -5.14
CA GLU A 45 15.21 2.12 -5.12
C GLU A 45 15.79 1.99 -6.53
N LEU A 46 15.16 1.22 -7.39
CA LEU A 46 15.60 1.09 -8.77
C LEU A 46 15.53 2.40 -9.55
N PHE A 47 14.52 3.23 -9.28
CA PHE A 47 14.36 4.49 -9.96
C PHE A 47 15.32 5.58 -9.46
N PHE A 48 15.58 5.60 -8.18
CA PHE A 48 16.35 6.69 -7.55
C PHE A 48 17.78 6.29 -7.17
N GLY A 49 18.15 5.05 -7.41
CA GLY A 49 19.52 4.56 -7.23
C GLY A 49 19.89 4.28 -5.78
N ASP A 50 21.19 4.08 -5.57
CA ASP A 50 21.70 3.65 -4.27
C ASP A 50 21.43 4.63 -3.13
N GLY A 51 21.34 5.91 -3.42
CA GLY A 51 21.03 6.90 -2.40
C GLY A 51 19.65 6.76 -1.79
N ALA A 52 18.74 6.12 -2.51
CA ALA A 52 17.37 5.90 -2.04
C ALA A 52 17.20 4.57 -1.30
N LYS A 53 18.26 3.78 -1.19
CA LYS A 53 18.18 2.43 -0.62
C LYS A 53 17.70 2.41 0.82
N GLU A 54 18.10 3.39 1.60
CA GLU A 54 17.69 3.51 2.99
C GLU A 54 16.37 4.22 3.16
N GLU A 55 15.88 4.86 2.11
CA GLU A 55 14.59 5.48 2.12
C GLU A 55 13.56 4.40 1.88
N LYS A 56 12.64 4.25 2.75
CA LYS A 56 11.51 3.34 2.55
C LYS A 56 10.25 4.18 2.61
N PRO A 57 9.96 4.88 1.50
CA PRO A 57 8.86 5.86 1.50
C PRO A 57 7.48 5.22 1.60
N PHE A 58 7.36 3.97 1.23
CA PHE A 58 6.08 3.27 1.30
C PHE A 58 5.97 2.50 2.61
N LYS A 59 4.80 2.58 3.23
CA LYS A 59 4.49 1.80 4.42
C LYS A 59 3.09 1.22 4.32
N VAL A 60 2.85 0.19 5.12
CA VAL A 60 1.53 -0.42 5.23
C VAL A 60 0.77 0.28 6.34
N TYR A 61 -0.44 0.68 6.03
CA TYR A 61 -1.36 1.28 6.98
C TYR A 61 -2.60 0.41 7.10
N CYS A 62 -3.30 0.55 8.19
CA CYS A 62 -4.52 -0.20 8.42
C CYS A 62 -5.63 0.75 8.83
N VAL A 63 -6.79 0.55 8.26
CA VAL A 63 -7.99 1.23 8.71
C VAL A 63 -9.03 0.20 9.09
N GLU A 64 -9.77 0.53 10.14
CA GLU A 64 -10.88 -0.28 10.54
C GLU A 64 -12.12 0.28 9.86
N SER A 65 -12.79 -0.54 9.09
CA SER A 65 -14.04 -0.11 8.48
C SER A 65 -15.16 -1.05 8.92
N GLU A 66 -16.33 -0.51 9.02
CA GLU A 66 -17.48 -1.33 9.28
C GLU A 66 -17.83 -2.13 8.04
N PRO A 67 -18.28 -3.38 8.21
CA PRO A 67 -18.73 -4.16 7.07
C PRO A 67 -19.86 -3.41 6.38
N MET A 68 -19.69 -3.15 5.11
CA MET A 68 -20.73 -2.55 4.35
C MET A 68 -21.88 -3.53 4.24
N GLU A 69 -23.03 -3.08 4.71
CA GLU A 69 -24.22 -3.83 4.40
C GLU A 69 -24.41 -3.78 2.92
N VAL A 70 -24.42 -4.92 2.32
CA VAL A 70 -24.81 -5.04 0.96
C VAL A 70 -26.29 -4.76 0.95
N ALA A 71 -26.60 -3.68 0.39
CA ALA A 71 -27.96 -3.35 0.24
C ALA A 71 -28.65 -4.37 -0.54
N ASN A 72 -29.53 -4.95 0.10
CA ASN A 72 -30.16 -5.88 -0.44
C ASN A 72 -31.33 -5.55 -0.75
N ASP A 73 -31.31 -5.25 -1.24
CA ASP A 73 -32.32 -4.97 -1.48
C ASP A 73 -32.83 -5.44 -2.25
#